data_ea175620eecdf7f8cd1eeadd8984a487
#
_entry.id   ea175620eecdf7f8cd1eeadd8984a487
#
_cell.length_a   1.000
_cell.length_b   1.000
_cell.length_c   1.000
_cell.angle_alpha   90.00
_cell.angle_beta   90.00
_cell.angle_gamma   90.00
#
_symmetry.space_group_name_H-M   'P 1'
#
loop_
_entity.id
_entity.type
_entity.pdbx_description
1 polymer ?
#
loop_
_entity_poly.entity_id
_entity_poly.type
_entity_poly.pdbx_seq_one_letter_code
_entity_poly.pdbx_strand_id
1 'polypeptide(L)'
;MSIFSSSIYQLFLAGFFSLASLVFADLNFERQVIDDKISIGYGLAIGDVDGDQKPDILLADKSQVAWYRNGDWKRFVMAENLNPRVVTRFLDNVCIAARDIDGDGKVEVAVGANWNPGETNDATKSGSVHFLIRPEDPTGAWKSVKMPTHDPTVHRMHWMKINKKSDGNDDAASHEYRLLVLPLHGKGNKGGEGEPVRLLAYVPGEKPEEGNWDTELVDASFHITHNFDLIPFSKETGEEAIILGGKEGIKGIRYVDQGNSENPWQSVHMVKNPLSRGVGEVRDYRENQQNSIIAAIEPLHGNELVTYSSPNSADEEPKRVTLDDSLNQGHALALADVLGNGELQVIAGWRNPDKDGKVGIRLYSQSDDGWKTHVLDDNGIACEDLKVSDLDGDGKPEIIAAGRATKNVVIYWNRNKNE
;
A
#
# COMPACT_ATOMS: atom_id res chain seq x y z
N MET A 1 86.09 -29.17 8.81
CA MET A 1 85.54 -29.78 10.00
C MET A 1 84.21 -29.14 10.33
N SER A 2 83.24 -30.02 10.33
CA SER A 2 81.87 -29.82 10.86
C SER A 2 80.99 -28.80 10.12
N ILE A 3 80.15 -29.35 9.26
CA ILE A 3 79.07 -28.77 8.54
C ILE A 3 77.81 -28.88 9.43
N PHE A 4 77.06 -27.74 9.66
CA PHE A 4 75.68 -27.79 10.19
C PHE A 4 74.73 -27.32 9.10
N SER A 5 73.93 -28.26 8.65
CA SER A 5 72.77 -28.08 7.77
C SER A 5 71.55 -27.70 8.59
N SER A 6 70.95 -26.55 8.33
CA SER A 6 69.64 -26.17 8.90
C SER A 6 68.55 -26.33 7.83
N SER A 7 67.69 -27.29 8.04
CA SER A 7 66.49 -27.52 7.26
C SER A 7 65.37 -26.56 7.71
N ILE A 8 64.89 -25.74 6.79
CA ILE A 8 63.71 -24.88 6.95
C ILE A 8 62.47 -25.70 6.54
N TYR A 9 61.63 -26.00 7.54
CA TYR A 9 60.30 -26.54 7.28
C TYR A 9 59.36 -25.38 6.94
N GLN A 10 58.88 -25.29 5.69
CA GLN A 10 57.75 -24.45 5.33
C GLN A 10 56.46 -25.18 5.69
N LEU A 11 55.70 -24.64 6.67
CA LEU A 11 54.31 -25.03 6.91
C LEU A 11 53.44 -24.34 5.87
N PHE A 12 52.86 -25.12 4.97
CA PHE A 12 51.72 -24.69 4.17
C PHE A 12 50.45 -24.78 5.03
N LEU A 13 49.90 -23.65 5.48
CA LEU A 13 48.54 -23.55 5.95
C LEU A 13 47.59 -23.51 4.73
N ALA A 14 46.97 -24.63 4.43
CA ALA A 14 45.84 -24.65 3.51
C ALA A 14 44.62 -24.13 4.24
N GLY A 15 44.28 -22.86 4.00
CA GLY A 15 43.00 -22.27 4.42
C GLY A 15 41.87 -22.89 3.61
N PHE A 16 41.08 -23.74 4.23
CA PHE A 16 39.79 -24.15 3.67
C PHE A 16 38.85 -22.92 3.76
N PHE A 17 38.67 -22.21 2.66
CA PHE A 17 37.53 -21.34 2.48
C PHE A 17 36.32 -22.27 2.21
N SER A 18 35.48 -22.46 3.20
CA SER A 18 34.16 -23.00 3.03
C SER A 18 33.34 -21.95 2.27
N LEU A 19 33.16 -22.14 0.96
CA LEU A 19 32.10 -21.48 0.23
C LEU A 19 30.79 -22.09 0.77
N ALA A 20 30.15 -21.40 1.71
CA ALA A 20 28.75 -21.63 1.98
C ALA A 20 28.00 -21.23 0.71
N SER A 21 27.62 -22.19 -0.11
CA SER A 21 26.63 -21.97 -1.15
C SER A 21 25.33 -21.60 -0.43
N LEU A 22 24.94 -20.33 -0.46
CA LEU A 22 23.59 -19.91 -0.12
C LEU A 22 22.66 -20.62 -1.10
N VAL A 23 22.12 -21.75 -0.68
CA VAL A 23 20.99 -22.40 -1.35
C VAL A 23 19.80 -21.50 -1.05
N PHE A 24 19.49 -20.59 -1.98
CA PHE A 24 18.20 -19.90 -1.91
C PHE A 24 17.12 -20.96 -1.97
N ALA A 25 16.37 -21.11 -0.88
CA ALA A 25 15.22 -21.97 -0.84
C ALA A 25 14.27 -21.56 -1.99
N ASP A 26 13.77 -22.52 -2.74
CA ASP A 26 12.69 -22.26 -3.69
C ASP A 26 11.54 -21.61 -2.91
N LEU A 27 10.93 -20.55 -3.48
CA LEU A 27 9.76 -19.92 -2.87
C LEU A 27 8.71 -20.98 -2.56
N ASN A 28 8.31 -21.05 -1.30
CA ASN A 28 7.31 -22.02 -0.86
C ASN A 28 6.05 -21.27 -0.41
N PHE A 29 5.18 -20.97 -1.37
CA PHE A 29 3.86 -20.37 -1.12
C PHE A 29 2.77 -21.32 -1.59
N GLU A 30 1.81 -21.58 -0.71
CA GLU A 30 0.63 -22.38 -1.02
C GLU A 30 -0.51 -21.47 -1.46
N ARG A 31 -0.99 -21.62 -2.70
CA ARG A 31 -2.03 -20.81 -3.28
C ARG A 31 -3.42 -21.30 -2.89
N GLN A 32 -4.24 -20.43 -2.28
CA GLN A 32 -5.65 -20.69 -1.95
C GLN A 32 -6.54 -19.62 -2.59
N VAL A 33 -7.50 -20.03 -3.41
CA VAL A 33 -8.59 -19.15 -3.88
C VAL A 33 -9.69 -19.16 -2.83
N ILE A 34 -10.02 -17.99 -2.26
CA ILE A 34 -11.09 -17.86 -1.26
C ILE A 34 -12.40 -17.34 -1.87
N ASP A 35 -12.33 -16.66 -3.03
CA ASP A 35 -13.49 -16.27 -3.82
C ASP A 35 -13.12 -16.28 -5.32
N ASP A 36 -13.98 -16.80 -6.17
CA ASP A 36 -13.83 -16.87 -7.63
C ASP A 36 -14.98 -16.16 -8.39
N LYS A 37 -15.75 -15.31 -7.67
CA LYS A 37 -16.98 -14.67 -8.18
C LYS A 37 -17.05 -13.17 -7.93
N ILE A 38 -15.93 -12.54 -7.59
CA ILE A 38 -15.87 -11.08 -7.50
C ILE A 38 -16.04 -10.44 -8.90
N SER A 39 -16.33 -9.16 -8.94
CA SER A 39 -16.54 -8.45 -10.22
C SER A 39 -15.24 -7.82 -10.75
N ILE A 40 -14.52 -7.08 -9.88
CA ILE A 40 -13.29 -6.37 -10.25
C ILE A 40 -12.22 -6.48 -9.16
N GLY A 41 -12.58 -6.36 -7.88
CA GLY A 41 -11.62 -6.40 -6.78
C GLY A 41 -10.73 -5.16 -6.70
N TYR A 42 -11.32 -3.98 -6.72
CA TYR A 42 -10.63 -2.70 -6.80
C TYR A 42 -9.68 -2.39 -5.64
N GLY A 43 -10.02 -2.81 -4.42
CA GLY A 43 -9.20 -2.50 -3.25
C GLY A 43 -9.38 -3.51 -2.13
N LEU A 44 -8.27 -3.84 -1.49
CA LEU A 44 -8.18 -4.71 -0.31
C LEU A 44 -7.82 -3.89 0.93
N ALA A 45 -8.35 -4.31 2.07
CA ALA A 45 -7.86 -3.91 3.38
C ALA A 45 -7.79 -5.14 4.29
N ILE A 46 -6.99 -5.05 5.35
CA ILE A 46 -6.81 -6.12 6.32
C ILE A 46 -7.08 -5.56 7.72
N GLY A 47 -7.81 -6.32 8.55
CA GLY A 47 -8.02 -5.97 9.93
C GLY A 47 -9.13 -6.79 10.58
N ASP A 48 -9.18 -6.81 11.88
CA ASP A 48 -10.18 -7.54 12.66
C ASP A 48 -11.55 -6.84 12.54
N VAL A 49 -12.53 -7.51 11.94
CA VAL A 49 -13.90 -6.99 11.74
C VAL A 49 -14.84 -7.43 12.84
N ASP A 50 -14.71 -8.67 13.34
CA ASP A 50 -15.65 -9.26 14.28
C ASP A 50 -15.14 -9.31 15.73
N GLY A 51 -13.90 -8.93 15.98
CA GLY A 51 -13.31 -8.81 17.32
C GLY A 51 -12.74 -10.12 17.85
N ASP A 52 -12.40 -11.06 16.95
CA ASP A 52 -11.80 -12.34 17.32
C ASP A 52 -10.25 -12.28 17.41
N GLN A 53 -9.67 -11.11 17.20
CA GLN A 53 -8.24 -10.80 17.22
C GLN A 53 -7.46 -11.44 16.05
N LYS A 54 -8.15 -11.81 14.99
CA LYS A 54 -7.51 -12.26 13.75
C LYS A 54 -7.77 -11.28 12.62
N PRO A 55 -6.79 -11.08 11.75
CA PRO A 55 -6.98 -10.17 10.62
C PRO A 55 -7.89 -10.80 9.56
N ASP A 56 -9.02 -10.16 9.31
CA ASP A 56 -9.93 -10.47 8.20
C ASP A 56 -9.50 -9.77 6.92
N ILE A 57 -10.01 -10.24 5.78
CA ILE A 57 -9.79 -9.61 4.48
C ILE A 57 -11.04 -8.81 4.11
N LEU A 58 -10.87 -7.52 3.82
CA LEU A 58 -11.94 -6.65 3.35
C LEU A 58 -11.74 -6.32 1.87
N LEU A 59 -12.83 -6.23 1.12
CA LEU A 59 -12.82 -6.02 -0.32
C LEU A 59 -13.80 -4.93 -0.75
N ALA A 60 -13.30 -3.89 -1.43
CA ALA A 60 -14.11 -3.01 -2.26
C ALA A 60 -14.23 -3.64 -3.65
N ASP A 61 -15.35 -4.31 -3.90
CA ASP A 61 -15.69 -4.80 -5.23
C ASP A 61 -16.61 -3.80 -5.95
N LYS A 62 -16.84 -4.01 -7.23
CA LYS A 62 -17.57 -3.10 -8.12
C LYS A 62 -18.81 -2.47 -7.50
N SER A 63 -19.76 -3.28 -7.01
CA SER A 63 -21.03 -2.83 -6.44
C SER A 63 -21.23 -3.20 -4.98
N GLN A 64 -20.32 -3.97 -4.42
CA GLN A 64 -20.40 -4.48 -3.06
C GLN A 64 -19.13 -4.15 -2.28
N VAL A 65 -19.27 -3.96 -0.99
CA VAL A 65 -18.20 -3.98 -0.01
C VAL A 65 -18.41 -5.22 0.83
N ALA A 66 -17.41 -6.06 0.92
CA ALA A 66 -17.50 -7.34 1.60
C ALA A 66 -16.27 -7.59 2.46
N TRP A 67 -16.40 -8.52 3.40
CA TRP A 67 -15.27 -9.05 4.14
C TRP A 67 -15.32 -10.57 4.18
N TYR A 68 -14.16 -11.17 4.38
CA TYR A 68 -13.96 -12.62 4.48
C TYR A 68 -13.40 -12.91 5.86
N ARG A 69 -14.18 -13.66 6.66
CA ARG A 69 -13.81 -13.99 8.03
C ARG A 69 -12.60 -14.91 8.06
N ASN A 70 -11.62 -14.58 8.86
CA ASN A 70 -10.45 -15.40 9.05
C ASN A 70 -10.83 -16.79 9.61
N GLY A 71 -10.15 -17.84 9.13
CA GLY A 71 -10.34 -19.22 9.50
C GLY A 71 -11.25 -20.01 8.56
N ASP A 72 -12.45 -19.52 8.24
CA ASP A 72 -13.35 -20.20 7.29
C ASP A 72 -13.49 -19.48 5.94
N TRP A 73 -12.95 -18.27 5.82
CA TRP A 73 -12.99 -17.38 4.66
C TRP A 73 -14.40 -17.16 4.11
N LYS A 74 -15.39 -17.26 5.01
CA LYS A 74 -16.77 -17.01 4.65
C LYS A 74 -16.97 -15.53 4.34
N ARG A 75 -17.55 -15.28 3.16
CA ARG A 75 -17.86 -13.95 2.68
C ARG A 75 -19.14 -13.39 3.31
N PHE A 76 -19.08 -12.14 3.78
CA PHE A 76 -20.21 -11.36 4.26
C PHE A 76 -20.24 -10.01 3.52
N VAL A 77 -21.42 -9.56 3.14
CA VAL A 77 -21.60 -8.28 2.44
C VAL A 77 -21.91 -7.19 3.46
N MET A 78 -21.02 -6.20 3.57
CA MET A 78 -21.20 -5.05 4.45
C MET A 78 -22.17 -4.03 3.84
N ALA A 79 -21.97 -3.65 2.59
CA ALA A 79 -22.78 -2.66 1.89
C ALA A 79 -22.88 -2.96 0.40
N GLU A 80 -24.00 -2.52 -0.20
CA GLU A 80 -24.24 -2.62 -1.63
C GLU A 80 -24.74 -1.30 -2.20
N ASN A 81 -24.39 -1.03 -3.45
CA ASN A 81 -24.93 0.08 -4.22
C ASN A 81 -24.93 1.42 -3.47
N LEU A 82 -23.77 1.84 -2.97
CA LEU A 82 -23.61 3.02 -2.13
C LEU A 82 -24.14 4.32 -2.77
N ASN A 83 -24.39 4.32 -4.08
CA ASN A 83 -25.02 5.45 -4.80
C ASN A 83 -26.20 4.99 -5.69
N PRO A 84 -27.38 4.69 -5.12
CA PRO A 84 -28.49 4.08 -5.85
C PRO A 84 -29.19 5.00 -6.87
N ARG A 85 -28.86 6.29 -6.94
CA ARG A 85 -29.62 7.29 -7.71
C ARG A 85 -29.06 7.62 -9.08
N VAL A 86 -27.94 7.06 -9.50
CA VAL A 86 -27.32 7.43 -10.78
C VAL A 86 -27.39 6.23 -11.73
N VAL A 87 -28.28 6.33 -12.70
CA VAL A 87 -28.36 5.39 -13.82
C VAL A 87 -27.23 5.71 -14.81
N THR A 88 -26.00 5.63 -14.37
CA THR A 88 -24.82 5.79 -15.22
C THR A 88 -23.92 4.57 -15.15
N ARG A 89 -23.13 4.40 -16.17
CA ARG A 89 -22.32 3.22 -16.47
C ARG A 89 -21.20 2.93 -15.46
N PHE A 90 -20.97 3.83 -14.47
CA PHE A 90 -19.79 3.84 -13.60
C PHE A 90 -20.20 4.21 -12.17
N LEU A 91 -20.70 3.24 -11.42
CA LEU A 91 -21.04 3.39 -10.01
C LEU A 91 -20.17 2.51 -9.12
N ASP A 92 -18.92 2.30 -9.54
CA ASP A 92 -18.05 1.34 -8.91
C ASP A 92 -17.55 1.87 -7.56
N ASN A 93 -17.40 1.01 -6.57
CA ASN A 93 -16.54 1.25 -5.42
C ASN A 93 -15.09 1.10 -5.89
N VAL A 94 -14.17 1.91 -5.39
CA VAL A 94 -12.82 1.98 -5.95
C VAL A 94 -11.71 1.80 -4.93
N CYS A 95 -11.98 2.08 -3.65
CA CYS A 95 -11.00 1.93 -2.59
C CYS A 95 -11.68 1.71 -1.23
N ILE A 96 -10.92 1.18 -0.30
CA ILE A 96 -11.35 0.88 1.07
C ILE A 96 -10.20 1.19 2.03
N ALA A 97 -10.53 1.71 3.20
CA ALA A 97 -9.62 1.86 4.33
C ALA A 97 -10.26 1.22 5.57
N ALA A 98 -9.48 0.40 6.27
CA ALA A 98 -9.89 -0.25 7.50
C ALA A 98 -8.78 -0.09 8.54
N ARG A 99 -9.12 0.36 9.74
CA ARG A 99 -8.22 0.50 10.88
C ARG A 99 -9.03 0.65 12.17
N ASP A 100 -8.57 0.06 13.25
CA ASP A 100 -9.07 0.35 14.58
C ASP A 100 -8.62 1.77 14.97
N ILE A 101 -9.56 2.71 15.05
CA ILE A 101 -9.29 4.13 15.32
C ILE A 101 -9.80 4.58 16.69
N ASP A 102 -10.62 3.77 17.36
CA ASP A 102 -11.17 4.06 18.69
C ASP A 102 -10.62 3.15 19.78
N GLY A 103 -9.84 2.10 19.41
CA GLY A 103 -9.16 1.20 20.33
C GLY A 103 -10.05 0.08 20.87
N ASP A 104 -11.18 -0.22 20.21
CA ASP A 104 -12.09 -1.32 20.59
C ASP A 104 -11.62 -2.70 20.09
N GLY A 105 -10.50 -2.73 19.35
CA GLY A 105 -9.92 -3.93 18.75
C GLY A 105 -10.52 -4.31 17.40
N LYS A 106 -11.47 -3.53 16.87
CA LYS A 106 -12.14 -3.78 15.59
C LYS A 106 -11.95 -2.61 14.66
N VAL A 107 -11.92 -2.88 13.35
CA VAL A 107 -11.63 -1.83 12.38
C VAL A 107 -12.84 -0.97 12.05
N GLU A 108 -12.64 0.34 11.95
CA GLU A 108 -13.53 1.28 11.29
C GLU A 108 -13.26 1.27 9.79
N VAL A 109 -14.35 1.27 9.02
CA VAL A 109 -14.30 1.09 7.57
C VAL A 109 -14.80 2.33 6.84
N ALA A 110 -13.97 2.84 5.94
CA ALA A 110 -14.33 3.86 4.97
C ALA A 110 -14.18 3.35 3.53
N VAL A 111 -15.04 3.83 2.63
CA VAL A 111 -15.11 3.37 1.24
C VAL A 111 -15.20 4.55 0.29
N GLY A 112 -14.37 4.52 -0.75
CA GLY A 112 -14.51 5.38 -1.93
C GLY A 112 -15.40 4.70 -2.96
N ALA A 113 -16.42 5.44 -3.42
CA ALA A 113 -17.42 4.94 -4.35
C ALA A 113 -17.77 5.96 -5.42
N ASN A 114 -18.73 5.64 -6.29
CA ASN A 114 -19.14 6.49 -7.40
C ASN A 114 -17.99 6.80 -8.37
N TRP A 115 -17.18 5.79 -8.68
CA TRP A 115 -16.01 5.92 -9.52
C TRP A 115 -16.36 6.24 -10.98
N ASN A 116 -15.97 7.43 -11.43
CA ASN A 116 -16.13 7.90 -12.80
C ASN A 116 -14.92 8.76 -13.21
N PRO A 117 -13.80 8.14 -13.64
CA PRO A 117 -12.56 8.88 -13.93
C PRO A 117 -12.66 9.87 -15.08
N GLY A 118 -13.68 9.75 -15.92
CA GLY A 118 -13.94 10.68 -17.02
C GLY A 118 -14.66 11.97 -16.62
N GLU A 119 -15.24 12.02 -15.41
CA GLU A 119 -15.95 13.21 -14.92
C GLU A 119 -15.10 13.93 -13.85
N THR A 120 -14.45 14.99 -14.25
CA THR A 120 -13.54 15.74 -13.38
C THR A 120 -14.09 17.11 -12.95
N ASN A 121 -15.28 17.53 -13.44
CA ASN A 121 -15.84 18.82 -13.13
C ASN A 121 -16.91 18.80 -12.02
N ASP A 122 -17.70 17.75 -11.99
CA ASP A 122 -18.87 17.63 -11.11
C ASP A 122 -18.65 16.49 -10.09
N ALA A 123 -18.26 16.90 -8.88
CA ALA A 123 -18.03 15.95 -7.78
C ALA A 123 -19.31 15.22 -7.33
N THR A 124 -20.51 15.67 -7.73
CA THR A 124 -21.75 14.92 -7.47
C THR A 124 -21.93 13.72 -8.40
N LYS A 125 -21.17 13.68 -9.50
CA LYS A 125 -21.21 12.63 -10.52
C LYS A 125 -19.96 11.75 -10.55
N SER A 126 -18.97 12.06 -9.74
CA SER A 126 -17.72 11.32 -9.68
C SER A 126 -17.09 11.44 -8.31
N GLY A 127 -16.84 10.29 -7.71
CA GLY A 127 -16.23 10.20 -6.39
C GLY A 127 -17.23 10.47 -5.25
N SER A 128 -17.19 9.62 -4.25
CA SER A 128 -17.85 9.83 -2.97
C SER A 128 -17.10 9.09 -1.87
N VAL A 129 -17.19 9.59 -0.65
CA VAL A 129 -16.61 8.98 0.55
C VAL A 129 -17.74 8.51 1.45
N HIS A 130 -17.65 7.30 1.94
CA HIS A 130 -18.64 6.69 2.84
C HIS A 130 -17.95 6.13 4.06
N PHE A 131 -18.54 6.36 5.22
CA PHE A 131 -18.20 5.69 6.46
C PHE A 131 -19.23 4.60 6.73
N LEU A 132 -18.77 3.39 7.04
CA LEU A 132 -19.65 2.26 7.31
C LEU A 132 -19.76 2.05 8.81
N ILE A 133 -20.98 2.10 9.33
CA ILE A 133 -21.28 1.87 10.75
C ILE A 133 -21.52 0.39 10.95
N ARG A 134 -20.65 -0.22 11.75
CA ARG A 134 -20.73 -1.64 12.12
C ARG A 134 -21.95 -1.92 12.97
N PRO A 135 -22.80 -2.91 12.61
CA PRO A 135 -23.88 -3.39 13.49
C PRO A 135 -23.33 -4.24 14.62
N GLU A 136 -24.16 -4.57 15.60
CA GLU A 136 -23.82 -5.48 16.70
C GLU A 136 -23.38 -6.86 16.17
N ASP A 137 -24.09 -7.39 15.18
CA ASP A 137 -23.66 -8.57 14.41
C ASP A 137 -22.99 -8.11 13.11
N PRO A 138 -21.64 -8.16 12.99
CA PRO A 138 -20.92 -7.66 11.82
C PRO A 138 -21.19 -8.46 10.55
N THR A 139 -21.81 -9.63 10.64
CA THR A 139 -22.20 -10.45 9.48
C THR A 139 -23.42 -9.90 8.74
N GLY A 140 -24.15 -8.97 9.37
CA GLY A 140 -25.27 -8.26 8.77
C GLY A 140 -24.86 -7.10 7.87
N ALA A 141 -25.86 -6.43 7.26
CA ALA A 141 -25.63 -5.24 6.46
C ALA A 141 -25.27 -4.02 7.34
N TRP A 142 -24.23 -3.28 6.96
CA TRP A 142 -23.78 -2.09 7.67
C TRP A 142 -24.49 -0.84 7.15
N LYS A 143 -24.76 0.11 8.02
CA LYS A 143 -25.30 1.39 7.62
C LYS A 143 -24.20 2.25 7.00
N SER A 144 -24.45 2.77 5.81
CA SER A 144 -23.53 3.70 5.14
C SER A 144 -23.91 5.14 5.44
N VAL A 145 -22.93 5.95 5.84
CA VAL A 145 -23.04 7.40 6.00
C VAL A 145 -22.15 8.05 4.97
N LYS A 146 -22.76 8.87 4.09
CA LYS A 146 -22.02 9.60 3.06
C LYS A 146 -21.37 10.84 3.67
N MET A 147 -20.06 10.96 3.51
CA MET A 147 -19.29 12.13 3.92
C MET A 147 -19.46 13.30 2.94
N PRO A 148 -19.17 14.55 3.34
CA PRO A 148 -19.10 15.68 2.42
C PRO A 148 -18.17 15.36 1.25
N THR A 149 -18.62 15.65 0.02
CA THR A 149 -17.83 15.42 -1.20
C THR A 149 -17.18 16.74 -1.61
N HIS A 150 -15.88 16.76 -1.76
CA HIS A 150 -15.11 17.95 -2.10
C HIS A 150 -14.54 17.91 -3.51
N ASP A 151 -14.01 16.78 -3.94
CA ASP A 151 -13.37 16.61 -5.23
C ASP A 151 -13.92 15.42 -6.00
N PRO A 152 -13.93 15.48 -7.35
CA PRO A 152 -14.27 14.34 -8.18
C PRO A 152 -13.17 13.26 -8.11
N THR A 153 -13.46 12.09 -8.67
CA THR A 153 -12.48 11.01 -8.89
C THR A 153 -11.75 10.50 -7.64
N VAL A 154 -12.45 10.40 -6.49
CA VAL A 154 -11.89 9.70 -5.30
C VAL A 154 -11.33 8.36 -5.74
N HIS A 155 -10.07 8.06 -5.35
CA HIS A 155 -9.36 6.90 -5.89
C HIS A 155 -8.66 6.04 -4.83
N ARG A 156 -8.03 6.64 -3.81
CA ARG A 156 -7.36 5.92 -2.72
C ARG A 156 -7.65 6.57 -1.38
N MET A 157 -7.55 5.78 -0.30
CA MET A 157 -7.72 6.28 1.07
C MET A 157 -6.98 5.43 2.08
N HIS A 158 -6.55 6.07 3.18
CA HIS A 158 -5.94 5.42 4.33
C HIS A 158 -6.33 6.14 5.63
N TRP A 159 -6.48 5.39 6.72
CA TRP A 159 -6.54 5.94 8.05
C TRP A 159 -5.12 6.22 8.58
N MET A 160 -4.78 7.48 8.77
CA MET A 160 -3.48 7.90 9.30
C MET A 160 -3.60 8.27 10.78
N LYS A 161 -2.68 7.74 11.57
CA LYS A 161 -2.48 8.14 12.97
C LYS A 161 -1.64 9.40 13.01
N ILE A 162 -2.12 10.41 13.72
CA ILE A 162 -1.38 11.63 13.99
C ILE A 162 -1.15 11.80 15.48
N ASN A 163 -0.02 12.38 15.83
CA ASN A 163 0.32 12.71 17.20
C ASN A 163 0.07 14.21 17.43
N LYS A 164 -0.83 14.54 18.36
CA LYS A 164 -1.02 15.91 18.83
C LYS A 164 -0.27 16.11 20.12
N LYS A 165 0.36 17.27 20.28
CA LYS A 165 0.88 17.71 21.57
C LYS A 165 -0.30 18.06 22.44
N SER A 166 -0.33 17.52 23.66
CA SER A 166 -1.33 17.96 24.65
C SER A 166 -1.00 19.37 25.10
N ASP A 167 -2.02 20.24 25.18
CA ASP A 167 -1.89 21.59 25.72
C ASP A 167 -1.36 21.52 27.18
N GLY A 168 -0.06 21.67 27.35
CA GLY A 168 0.57 21.92 28.65
C GLY A 168 1.13 20.72 29.42
N ASN A 169 1.18 19.52 28.86
CA ASN A 169 1.84 18.38 29.49
C ASN A 169 2.62 17.58 28.42
N ASP A 170 3.95 17.73 28.38
CA ASP A 170 4.81 17.14 27.34
C ASP A 170 4.86 15.58 27.36
N ASP A 171 4.28 14.94 28.38
CA ASP A 171 4.40 13.50 28.61
C ASP A 171 3.21 12.64 28.13
N ALA A 172 2.15 13.24 27.61
CA ALA A 172 0.97 12.50 27.12
C ALA A 172 0.61 12.92 25.68
N ALA A 173 1.31 12.36 24.69
CA ALA A 173 0.87 12.51 23.31
C ALA A 173 -0.51 11.82 23.12
N SER A 174 -1.54 12.60 22.81
CA SER A 174 -2.81 12.05 22.39
C SER A 174 -2.72 11.66 20.92
N HIS A 175 -3.25 10.48 20.59
CA HIS A 175 -3.32 10.04 19.20
C HIS A 175 -4.71 10.37 18.64
N GLU A 176 -4.73 10.89 17.44
CA GLU A 176 -5.95 11.07 16.67
C GLU A 176 -5.79 10.43 15.30
N TYR A 177 -6.89 10.15 14.65
CA TYR A 177 -6.88 9.58 13.31
C TYR A 177 -7.48 10.56 12.30
N ARG A 178 -6.96 10.50 11.07
CA ARG A 178 -7.46 11.21 9.90
C ARG A 178 -7.71 10.22 8.78
N LEU A 179 -8.86 10.32 8.13
CA LEU A 179 -9.07 9.59 6.88
C LEU A 179 -8.50 10.41 5.74
N LEU A 180 -7.36 9.99 5.22
CA LEU A 180 -6.76 10.59 4.02
C LEU A 180 -7.50 10.12 2.79
N VAL A 181 -7.88 11.04 1.92
CA VAL A 181 -8.63 10.76 0.68
C VAL A 181 -7.91 11.41 -0.50
N LEU A 182 -7.50 10.57 -1.45
CA LEU A 182 -6.77 10.98 -2.64
C LEU A 182 -7.65 10.81 -3.88
N PRO A 183 -8.01 11.89 -4.59
CA PRO A 183 -8.55 11.82 -5.94
C PRO A 183 -7.51 11.41 -6.97
N LEU A 184 -7.91 10.88 -8.13
CA LEU A 184 -7.02 10.62 -9.26
C LEU A 184 -6.66 11.90 -10.02
N HIS A 185 -7.64 12.78 -10.20
CA HIS A 185 -7.51 14.07 -10.92
C HIS A 185 -8.01 15.22 -10.08
N GLY A 186 -7.41 16.38 -10.24
CA GLY A 186 -7.96 17.65 -9.74
C GLY A 186 -9.22 18.07 -10.51
N LYS A 187 -9.96 19.03 -9.97
CA LYS A 187 -11.18 19.53 -10.57
C LYS A 187 -10.91 20.15 -11.94
N GLY A 188 -11.67 19.73 -12.95
CA GLY A 188 -11.49 20.20 -14.33
C GLY A 188 -10.22 19.70 -15.03
N ASN A 189 -9.46 18.85 -14.37
CA ASN A 189 -8.18 18.36 -14.88
C ASN A 189 -8.39 17.25 -15.90
N LYS A 190 -7.70 17.36 -17.05
CA LYS A 190 -7.63 16.33 -18.08
C LYS A 190 -6.19 16.13 -18.49
N GLY A 191 -5.65 14.92 -18.34
CA GLY A 191 -4.28 14.60 -18.75
C GLY A 191 -3.19 15.34 -17.99
N GLY A 192 -3.48 15.83 -16.78
CA GLY A 192 -2.55 16.58 -15.97
C GLY A 192 -2.52 18.08 -16.25
N GLU A 193 -3.56 18.61 -16.90
CA GLU A 193 -3.79 20.04 -17.12
C GLU A 193 -5.10 20.45 -16.43
N GLY A 194 -5.07 21.53 -15.67
CA GLY A 194 -6.19 22.04 -14.87
C GLY A 194 -5.82 22.20 -13.40
N GLU A 195 -6.79 22.17 -12.50
CA GLU A 195 -6.55 22.28 -11.07
C GLU A 195 -5.74 21.09 -10.53
N PRO A 196 -4.88 21.32 -9.54
CA PRO A 196 -4.14 20.22 -8.90
C PRO A 196 -5.09 19.29 -8.12
N VAL A 197 -4.65 18.09 -7.87
CA VAL A 197 -5.29 17.14 -6.96
C VAL A 197 -5.17 17.66 -5.54
N ARG A 198 -6.26 17.65 -4.79
CA ARG A 198 -6.24 17.93 -3.35
C ARG A 198 -6.27 16.62 -2.57
N LEU A 199 -5.16 16.27 -1.95
CA LEU A 199 -5.14 15.25 -0.90
C LEU A 199 -5.77 15.88 0.35
N LEU A 200 -6.88 15.35 0.80
CA LEU A 200 -7.63 15.85 1.96
C LEU A 200 -7.57 14.86 3.11
N ALA A 201 -7.44 15.38 4.33
CA ALA A 201 -7.63 14.65 5.57
C ALA A 201 -9.02 14.96 6.12
N TYR A 202 -9.87 13.96 6.21
CA TYR A 202 -11.16 14.05 6.87
C TYR A 202 -10.98 13.81 8.36
N VAL A 203 -11.49 14.73 9.16
CA VAL A 203 -11.39 14.75 10.62
C VAL A 203 -12.67 14.19 11.21
N PRO A 204 -12.66 12.99 11.80
CA PRO A 204 -13.84 12.48 12.47
C PRO A 204 -14.30 13.43 13.57
N GLY A 205 -15.58 13.76 13.59
CA GLY A 205 -16.20 14.47 14.70
C GLY A 205 -16.42 13.57 15.91
N GLU A 206 -16.94 14.14 17.02
CA GLU A 206 -17.31 13.37 18.22
C GLU A 206 -18.29 12.22 17.93
N LYS A 207 -19.08 12.37 16.86
CA LYS A 207 -20.04 11.37 16.38
C LYS A 207 -19.82 11.09 14.89
N PRO A 208 -18.87 10.24 14.57
CA PRO A 208 -18.54 9.91 13.18
C PRO A 208 -19.75 9.45 12.34
N GLU A 209 -20.71 8.81 13.00
CA GLU A 209 -21.94 8.28 12.39
C GLU A 209 -22.94 9.36 11.92
N GLU A 210 -22.77 10.63 12.31
CA GLU A 210 -23.57 11.75 11.83
C GLU A 210 -23.06 12.30 10.48
N GLY A 211 -21.82 11.97 10.09
CA GLY A 211 -21.23 12.39 8.82
C GLY A 211 -20.81 13.87 8.76
N ASN A 212 -20.78 14.55 9.88
CA ASN A 212 -20.36 15.95 10.01
C ASN A 212 -18.85 16.02 10.26
N TRP A 213 -18.05 15.69 9.23
CA TRP A 213 -16.62 15.68 9.33
C TRP A 213 -16.02 16.94 8.70
N ASP A 214 -15.08 17.55 9.39
CA ASP A 214 -14.25 18.61 8.84
C ASP A 214 -13.19 18.05 7.90
N THR A 215 -12.54 18.93 7.13
CA THR A 215 -11.45 18.54 6.25
C THR A 215 -10.28 19.49 6.36
N GLU A 216 -9.07 18.93 6.29
CA GLU A 216 -7.81 19.66 6.23
C GLU A 216 -7.16 19.42 4.85
N LEU A 217 -6.55 20.45 4.26
CA LEU A 217 -5.76 20.30 3.05
C LEU A 217 -4.36 19.78 3.40
N VAL A 218 -4.04 18.59 2.93
CA VAL A 218 -2.72 17.95 3.13
C VAL A 218 -1.73 18.39 2.07
N ASP A 219 -2.09 18.27 0.79
CA ASP A 219 -1.26 18.65 -0.36
C ASP A 219 -2.14 19.00 -1.57
N ALA A 220 -1.62 19.94 -2.39
CA ALA A 220 -2.21 20.30 -3.68
C ALA A 220 -1.12 20.65 -4.70
N SER A 221 -0.09 19.82 -4.79
CA SER A 221 1.05 20.09 -5.67
C SER A 221 1.13 19.18 -6.89
N PHE A 222 0.35 18.10 -6.93
CA PHE A 222 0.31 17.15 -8.03
C PHE A 222 -0.96 17.32 -8.87
N HIS A 223 -0.89 17.05 -10.17
CA HIS A 223 -2.03 17.19 -11.09
C HIS A 223 -2.68 15.87 -11.46
N ILE A 224 -1.93 14.77 -11.44
CA ILE A 224 -2.45 13.41 -11.51
C ILE A 224 -1.76 12.61 -10.42
N THR A 225 -2.54 11.94 -9.59
CA THR A 225 -2.04 11.01 -8.57
C THR A 225 -2.63 9.64 -8.82
N HIS A 226 -1.98 8.59 -8.36
CA HIS A 226 -2.56 7.27 -8.48
C HIS A 226 -2.63 6.56 -7.14
N ASN A 227 -1.56 6.54 -6.40
CA ASN A 227 -1.52 5.91 -5.09
C ASN A 227 -0.66 6.69 -4.09
N PHE A 228 -0.89 6.42 -2.83
CA PHE A 228 -0.08 6.84 -1.70
C PHE A 228 -0.10 5.72 -0.65
N ASP A 229 0.86 5.76 0.25
CA ASP A 229 0.93 4.82 1.36
C ASP A 229 1.33 5.53 2.65
N LEU A 230 1.15 4.86 3.77
CA LEU A 230 1.59 5.31 5.09
C LEU A 230 2.85 4.56 5.47
N ILE A 231 3.84 5.31 5.93
CA ILE A 231 5.12 4.77 6.35
C ILE A 231 5.34 5.06 7.84
N PRO A 232 5.81 4.09 8.61
CA PRO A 232 6.26 4.35 9.97
C PRO A 232 7.41 5.35 9.94
N PHE A 233 7.21 6.54 10.52
CA PHE A 233 8.24 7.58 10.56
C PHE A 233 9.10 7.50 11.83
N SER A 234 8.49 7.19 12.97
CA SER A 234 9.16 6.97 14.24
C SER A 234 8.58 5.75 14.95
N LYS A 235 9.44 4.77 15.23
CA LYS A 235 9.05 3.58 16.01
C LYS A 235 8.77 3.94 17.48
N GLU A 236 9.44 4.98 18.02
CA GLU A 236 9.31 5.40 19.41
C GLU A 236 7.97 6.08 19.68
N THR A 237 7.55 6.96 18.78
CA THR A 237 6.32 7.75 18.93
C THR A 237 5.12 7.14 18.18
N GLY A 238 5.36 6.14 17.32
CA GLY A 238 4.34 5.58 16.41
C GLY A 238 3.86 6.60 15.38
N GLU A 239 4.65 7.65 15.09
CA GLU A 239 4.37 8.67 14.11
C GLU A 239 4.41 8.07 12.70
N GLU A 240 3.45 8.45 11.87
CA GLU A 240 3.37 8.04 10.47
C GLU A 240 3.66 9.21 9.54
N ALA A 241 4.13 8.92 8.35
CA ALA A 241 4.26 9.86 7.25
C ALA A 241 3.58 9.29 6.00
N ILE A 242 3.33 10.15 5.04
CA ILE A 242 2.72 9.81 3.76
C ILE A 242 3.82 9.74 2.72
N ILE A 243 3.80 8.70 1.88
CA ILE A 243 4.49 8.71 0.59
C ILE A 243 3.45 8.78 -0.52
N LEU A 244 3.56 9.79 -1.38
CA LEU A 244 2.62 10.10 -2.44
C LEU A 244 3.29 9.96 -3.80
N GLY A 245 2.68 9.17 -4.70
CA GLY A 245 3.09 9.03 -6.09
C GLY A 245 2.13 9.71 -7.07
N GLY A 246 2.67 10.34 -8.09
CA GLY A 246 1.87 10.99 -9.13
C GLY A 246 2.69 11.45 -10.34
N LYS A 247 2.08 12.26 -11.19
CA LYS A 247 2.68 12.75 -12.44
C LYS A 247 4.02 13.45 -12.19
N GLU A 248 4.14 14.19 -11.11
CA GLU A 248 5.32 15.00 -10.78
C GLU A 248 6.44 14.20 -10.11
N GLY A 249 6.17 12.95 -9.70
CA GLY A 249 7.14 12.07 -9.06
C GLY A 249 6.66 11.53 -7.71
N ILE A 250 7.54 11.55 -6.71
CA ILE A 250 7.28 11.01 -5.37
C ILE A 250 7.51 12.10 -4.33
N LYS A 251 6.59 12.24 -3.38
CA LYS A 251 6.67 13.21 -2.29
C LYS A 251 6.43 12.55 -0.94
N GLY A 252 7.27 12.84 0.04
CA GLY A 252 7.03 12.54 1.45
C GLY A 252 6.33 13.70 2.14
N ILE A 253 5.32 13.42 2.97
CA ILE A 253 4.58 14.42 3.74
C ILE A 253 4.37 13.88 5.15
N ARG A 254 4.52 14.74 6.15
CA ARG A 254 4.21 14.40 7.55
C ARG A 254 3.37 15.46 8.21
N TYR A 255 2.66 15.06 9.24
CA TYR A 255 1.97 15.96 10.15
C TYR A 255 2.95 16.44 11.22
N VAL A 256 3.05 17.73 11.43
CA VAL A 256 3.92 18.34 12.47
C VAL A 256 3.09 19.33 13.25
N ASP A 257 2.69 18.94 14.45
CA ASP A 257 1.99 19.85 15.35
C ASP A 257 2.96 20.90 15.90
N GLN A 258 2.80 22.14 15.45
CA GLN A 258 3.58 23.30 15.90
C GLN A 258 2.76 24.26 16.78
N GLY A 259 1.60 23.81 17.28
CA GLY A 259 0.76 24.54 18.22
C GLY A 259 -0.04 25.71 17.61
N ASN A 260 0.53 26.50 16.72
CA ASN A 260 -0.11 27.68 16.09
C ASN A 260 0.18 27.78 14.57
N SER A 261 0.58 26.69 13.94
CA SER A 261 0.84 26.69 12.49
C SER A 261 -0.49 26.67 11.73
N GLU A 262 -0.65 27.58 10.75
CA GLU A 262 -1.81 27.57 9.83
C GLU A 262 -1.87 26.29 8.98
N ASN A 263 -0.75 25.61 8.79
CA ASN A 263 -0.67 24.33 8.06
C ASN A 263 0.28 23.36 8.77
N PRO A 264 -0.23 22.33 9.45
CA PRO A 264 0.60 21.32 10.09
C PRO A 264 1.23 20.30 9.11
N TRP A 265 0.76 20.27 7.87
CA TRP A 265 1.25 19.31 6.87
C TRP A 265 2.50 19.84 6.16
N GLN A 266 3.59 19.11 6.26
CA GLN A 266 4.89 19.52 5.74
C GLN A 266 5.47 18.48 4.80
N SER A 267 5.92 18.91 3.62
CA SER A 267 6.70 18.07 2.71
C SER A 267 8.09 17.83 3.30
N VAL A 268 8.52 16.57 3.37
CA VAL A 268 9.80 16.17 3.96
C VAL A 268 10.82 15.73 2.91
N HIS A 269 10.35 15.31 1.72
CA HIS A 269 11.20 14.86 0.63
C HIS A 269 10.44 14.88 -0.67
N MET A 270 11.16 15.00 -1.79
CA MET A 270 10.61 14.84 -3.12
C MET A 270 11.63 14.16 -4.03
N VAL A 271 11.24 13.03 -4.62
CA VAL A 271 11.96 12.45 -5.75
C VAL A 271 11.31 12.98 -7.01
N LYS A 272 12.02 13.85 -7.72
CA LYS A 272 11.56 14.33 -9.02
C LYS A 272 11.67 13.17 -10.00
N ASN A 273 10.60 12.92 -10.75
CA ASN A 273 10.68 11.98 -11.85
C ASN A 273 11.36 12.67 -13.04
N PRO A 274 12.67 12.42 -13.30
CA PRO A 274 13.42 13.14 -14.33
C PRO A 274 12.93 12.83 -15.75
N LEU A 275 12.15 11.76 -15.91
CA LEU A 275 11.61 11.35 -17.20
C LEU A 275 10.17 11.84 -17.41
N SER A 276 9.59 12.57 -16.47
CA SER A 276 8.20 13.08 -16.50
C SER A 276 7.15 12.00 -16.81
N ARG A 277 7.43 10.75 -16.42
CA ARG A 277 6.57 9.60 -16.73
C ARG A 277 5.45 9.40 -15.70
N GLY A 278 5.62 9.99 -14.53
CA GLY A 278 4.72 9.80 -13.39
C GLY A 278 4.95 8.48 -12.67
N VAL A 279 4.42 8.39 -11.47
CA VAL A 279 4.49 7.24 -10.57
C VAL A 279 3.08 6.79 -10.24
N GLY A 280 2.77 5.52 -10.49
CA GLY A 280 1.46 4.93 -10.18
C GLY A 280 1.41 4.35 -8.78
N GLU A 281 2.08 3.23 -8.57
CA GLU A 281 2.21 2.62 -7.26
C GLU A 281 3.50 3.07 -6.61
N VAL A 282 3.47 3.29 -5.29
CA VAL A 282 4.65 3.67 -4.51
C VAL A 282 4.58 3.06 -3.12
N ARG A 283 5.71 2.52 -2.67
CA ARG A 283 5.91 2.03 -1.30
C ARG A 283 7.26 2.51 -0.81
N ASP A 284 7.36 2.82 0.47
CA ASP A 284 8.61 3.20 1.13
C ASP A 284 8.80 2.33 2.37
N TYR A 285 10.00 1.92 2.57
CA TYR A 285 10.42 1.27 3.80
C TYR A 285 11.66 1.97 4.35
N ARG A 286 11.63 2.27 5.64
CA ARG A 286 12.75 2.89 6.36
C ARG A 286 13.08 2.08 7.59
N GLU A 287 14.20 1.40 7.54
CA GLU A 287 14.78 0.80 8.74
C GLU A 287 15.44 1.87 9.63
N ASN A 288 16.17 2.78 8.99
CA ASN A 288 16.82 3.94 9.57
C ASN A 288 17.01 5.00 8.47
N GLN A 289 17.62 6.16 8.82
CA GLN A 289 17.86 7.24 7.85
C GLN A 289 18.80 6.86 6.70
N GLN A 290 19.59 5.82 6.83
CA GLN A 290 20.58 5.39 5.83
C GLN A 290 20.10 4.20 4.99
N ASN A 291 19.20 3.39 5.54
CA ASN A 291 18.65 2.22 4.86
C ASN A 291 17.16 2.45 4.56
N SER A 292 16.89 3.19 3.50
CA SER A 292 15.54 3.33 2.96
C SER A 292 15.51 2.88 1.51
N ILE A 293 14.44 2.22 1.15
CA ILE A 293 14.14 1.84 -0.23
C ILE A 293 12.73 2.28 -0.57
N ILE A 294 12.62 3.00 -1.69
CA ILE A 294 11.34 3.30 -2.29
C ILE A 294 11.18 2.40 -3.49
N ALA A 295 10.09 1.66 -3.57
CA ALA A 295 9.69 0.92 -4.76
C ALA A 295 8.53 1.64 -5.45
N ALA A 296 8.54 1.65 -6.78
CA ALA A 296 7.51 2.31 -7.57
C ALA A 296 7.22 1.57 -8.88
N ILE A 297 5.99 1.73 -9.39
CA ILE A 297 5.61 1.31 -10.74
C ILE A 297 5.46 2.55 -11.61
N GLU A 298 6.15 2.57 -12.75
CA GLU A 298 6.25 3.68 -13.69
C GLU A 298 6.02 3.22 -15.14
N PRO A 299 5.52 4.14 -15.99
CA PRO A 299 4.82 5.38 -15.70
C PRO A 299 3.38 5.09 -15.24
N LEU A 300 2.84 5.73 -14.24
CA LEU A 300 1.47 5.49 -13.70
C LEU A 300 1.08 3.99 -13.70
N HIS A 301 0.13 3.54 -14.53
CA HIS A 301 -0.15 2.11 -14.76
C HIS A 301 0.87 1.51 -15.73
N GLY A 302 2.15 1.56 -15.39
CA GLY A 302 3.22 1.30 -16.33
C GLY A 302 3.69 -0.15 -16.38
N ASN A 303 4.81 -0.28 -17.07
CA ASN A 303 5.48 -1.55 -17.27
C ASN A 303 6.80 -1.67 -16.49
N GLU A 304 7.29 -0.58 -15.91
CA GLU A 304 8.56 -0.57 -15.20
C GLU A 304 8.33 -0.67 -13.68
N LEU A 305 8.89 -1.69 -13.06
CA LEU A 305 9.09 -1.74 -11.62
C LEU A 305 10.48 -1.20 -11.31
N VAL A 306 10.55 -0.21 -10.44
CA VAL A 306 11.80 0.46 -10.10
C VAL A 306 11.98 0.58 -8.60
N THR A 307 13.23 0.75 -8.19
CA THR A 307 13.57 1.16 -6.82
C THR A 307 14.40 2.44 -6.83
N TYR A 308 14.26 3.21 -5.77
CA TYR A 308 15.07 4.38 -5.47
C TYR A 308 15.75 4.15 -4.13
N SER A 309 17.07 4.26 -4.09
CA SER A 309 17.83 4.25 -2.84
C SER A 309 17.96 5.64 -2.26
N SER A 310 18.08 5.73 -0.94
CA SER A 310 18.40 7.01 -0.29
C SER A 310 19.70 7.60 -0.81
N PRO A 311 19.75 8.90 -1.06
CA PRO A 311 21.00 9.58 -1.39
C PRO A 311 21.92 9.61 -0.14
N ASN A 312 23.23 9.60 -0.37
CA ASN A 312 24.21 9.69 0.70
C ASN A 312 24.33 11.13 1.28
N SER A 313 23.79 12.11 0.59
CA SER A 313 23.74 13.51 1.00
C SER A 313 22.47 14.20 0.49
N ALA A 314 22.10 15.33 1.09
CA ALA A 314 20.90 16.10 0.68
C ALA A 314 20.98 16.68 -0.75
N ASP A 315 22.18 16.80 -1.31
CA ASP A 315 22.41 17.34 -2.66
C ASP A 315 22.46 16.25 -3.74
N GLU A 316 22.41 14.97 -3.33
CA GLU A 316 22.49 13.83 -4.25
C GLU A 316 21.06 13.35 -4.60
N GLU A 317 20.81 13.13 -5.89
CA GLU A 317 19.54 12.54 -6.34
C GLU A 317 19.49 11.04 -6.01
N PRO A 318 18.32 10.51 -5.60
CA PRO A 318 18.15 9.09 -5.35
C PRO A 318 18.52 8.24 -6.57
N LYS A 319 19.29 7.18 -6.35
CA LYS A 319 19.67 6.27 -7.42
C LYS A 319 18.47 5.41 -7.83
N ARG A 320 18.03 5.57 -9.08
CA ARG A 320 16.97 4.75 -9.70
C ARG A 320 17.55 3.47 -10.27
N VAL A 321 16.93 2.33 -9.96
CA VAL A 321 17.25 1.00 -10.51
C VAL A 321 15.97 0.38 -11.05
N THR A 322 15.96 -0.06 -12.30
CA THR A 322 14.86 -0.83 -12.89
C THR A 322 15.04 -2.31 -12.52
N LEU A 323 14.04 -2.87 -11.87
CA LEU A 323 13.99 -4.30 -11.51
C LEU A 323 13.34 -5.13 -12.62
N ASP A 324 12.31 -4.58 -13.24
CA ASP A 324 11.53 -5.24 -14.30
C ASP A 324 10.94 -4.18 -15.24
N ASP A 325 10.93 -4.43 -16.54
CA ASP A 325 10.35 -3.57 -17.56
C ASP A 325 9.26 -4.26 -18.40
N SER A 326 8.85 -5.45 -17.95
CA SER A 326 7.96 -6.33 -18.70
C SER A 326 6.54 -6.39 -18.15
N LEU A 327 6.20 -5.65 -17.10
CA LEU A 327 4.83 -5.59 -16.58
C LEU A 327 3.91 -4.97 -17.64
N ASN A 328 2.64 -5.34 -17.64
CA ASN A 328 1.63 -4.65 -18.45
C ASN A 328 0.48 -4.19 -17.55
N GLN A 329 0.39 -2.87 -17.37
CA GLN A 329 -0.43 -2.26 -16.36
C GLN A 329 -0.13 -2.81 -14.95
N GLY A 330 1.11 -2.62 -14.49
CA GLY A 330 1.48 -2.85 -13.10
C GLY A 330 0.56 -2.03 -12.19
N HIS A 331 -0.05 -2.68 -11.18
CA HIS A 331 -1.11 -2.05 -10.40
C HIS A 331 -1.09 -2.42 -8.92
N ALA A 332 -0.33 -3.41 -8.53
CA ALA A 332 -0.21 -3.85 -7.15
C ALA A 332 1.27 -3.89 -6.74
N LEU A 333 1.59 -3.37 -5.55
CA LEU A 333 2.95 -3.25 -5.06
C LEU A 333 2.97 -3.39 -3.53
N ALA A 334 3.93 -4.16 -3.01
CA ALA A 334 4.23 -4.22 -1.59
C ALA A 334 5.74 -4.33 -1.34
N LEU A 335 6.16 -3.91 -0.15
CA LEU A 335 7.49 -4.14 0.42
C LEU A 335 7.32 -4.89 1.75
N ALA A 336 7.89 -6.08 1.86
CA ALA A 336 7.83 -6.86 3.09
C ALA A 336 8.95 -7.91 3.13
N ASP A 337 9.38 -8.30 4.33
CA ASP A 337 10.21 -9.48 4.54
C ASP A 337 9.31 -10.73 4.56
N VAL A 338 9.00 -11.25 3.37
CA VAL A 338 8.19 -12.48 3.22
C VAL A 338 9.06 -13.75 3.14
N LEU A 339 10.39 -13.60 3.09
CA LEU A 339 11.31 -14.73 3.13
C LEU A 339 11.78 -15.02 4.57
N GLY A 340 11.55 -14.12 5.51
CA GLY A 340 11.94 -14.26 6.92
C GLY A 340 13.46 -14.21 7.12
N ASN A 341 14.19 -13.55 6.22
CA ASN A 341 15.64 -13.44 6.26
C ASN A 341 16.14 -12.06 6.75
N GLY A 342 15.23 -11.19 7.18
CA GLY A 342 15.54 -9.84 7.62
C GLY A 342 15.74 -8.83 6.48
N GLU A 343 15.61 -9.26 5.23
CA GLU A 343 15.72 -8.41 4.05
C GLU A 343 14.35 -8.20 3.40
N LEU A 344 14.13 -7.02 2.83
CA LEU A 344 12.87 -6.72 2.16
C LEU A 344 12.83 -7.29 0.76
N GLN A 345 11.69 -7.84 0.42
CA GLN A 345 11.36 -8.18 -0.94
C GLN A 345 10.37 -7.14 -1.52
N VAL A 346 10.52 -6.87 -2.81
CA VAL A 346 9.54 -6.12 -3.59
C VAL A 346 8.58 -7.11 -4.23
N ILE A 347 7.28 -6.90 -4.03
CA ILE A 347 6.23 -7.78 -4.57
C ILE A 347 5.39 -6.93 -5.51
N ALA A 348 5.35 -7.31 -6.80
CA ALA A 348 4.61 -6.56 -7.81
C ALA A 348 3.67 -7.45 -8.61
N GLY A 349 2.44 -6.95 -8.81
CA GLY A 349 1.42 -7.59 -9.62
C GLY A 349 1.00 -6.72 -10.80
N TRP A 350 0.61 -7.36 -11.89
CA TRP A 350 0.11 -6.68 -13.10
C TRP A 350 -1.20 -7.31 -13.58
N ARG A 351 -2.03 -6.51 -14.26
CA ARG A 351 -3.42 -6.87 -14.53
C ARG A 351 -3.78 -7.13 -15.99
N ASN A 352 -2.95 -6.69 -16.94
CA ASN A 352 -3.12 -6.98 -18.36
C ASN A 352 -2.07 -7.99 -18.83
N PRO A 353 -2.39 -8.84 -19.82
CA PRO A 353 -1.42 -9.78 -20.37
C PRO A 353 -0.13 -9.07 -20.82
N ASP A 354 1.00 -9.55 -20.35
CA ASP A 354 2.34 -9.11 -20.78
C ASP A 354 2.67 -9.60 -22.21
N LYS A 355 3.92 -9.43 -22.65
CA LYS A 355 4.38 -9.86 -23.97
C LYS A 355 4.24 -11.37 -24.21
N ASP A 356 4.20 -12.17 -23.15
CA ASP A 356 4.06 -13.62 -23.19
C ASP A 356 2.58 -14.05 -23.01
N GLY A 357 1.66 -13.09 -22.97
CA GLY A 357 0.23 -13.30 -22.80
C GLY A 357 -0.18 -13.64 -21.37
N LYS A 358 0.67 -13.36 -20.36
CA LYS A 358 0.48 -13.74 -18.97
C LYS A 358 0.18 -12.55 -18.07
N VAL A 359 -0.59 -12.80 -17.02
CA VAL A 359 -0.79 -11.93 -15.85
C VAL A 359 -0.22 -12.62 -14.62
N GLY A 360 0.04 -11.90 -13.53
CA GLY A 360 0.53 -12.58 -12.33
C GLY A 360 1.14 -11.66 -11.27
N ILE A 361 1.94 -12.29 -10.43
CA ILE A 361 2.68 -11.64 -9.34
C ILE A 361 4.13 -12.16 -9.37
N ARG A 362 5.07 -11.22 -9.27
CA ARG A 362 6.50 -11.50 -9.10
C ARG A 362 7.00 -10.95 -7.78
N LEU A 363 7.99 -11.64 -7.22
CA LEU A 363 8.73 -11.24 -6.05
C LEU A 363 10.19 -11.00 -6.46
N TYR A 364 10.79 -9.95 -5.91
CA TYR A 364 12.17 -9.55 -6.19
C TYR A 364 12.93 -9.47 -4.87
N SER A 365 14.02 -10.22 -4.76
CA SER A 365 14.91 -10.23 -3.60
C SER A 365 16.29 -9.70 -3.96
N GLN A 366 16.98 -9.08 -3.02
CA GLN A 366 18.37 -8.66 -3.18
C GLN A 366 19.29 -9.89 -3.09
N SER A 367 20.41 -9.84 -3.82
CA SER A 367 21.50 -10.80 -3.73
C SER A 367 22.82 -10.08 -3.99
N ASP A 368 23.93 -10.74 -3.73
CA ASP A 368 25.29 -10.19 -3.99
C ASP A 368 25.50 -9.77 -5.45
N ASP A 369 24.83 -10.44 -6.38
CA ASP A 369 24.90 -10.17 -7.83
C ASP A 369 23.83 -9.15 -8.30
N GLY A 370 23.01 -8.59 -7.41
CA GLY A 370 21.92 -7.65 -7.70
C GLY A 370 20.55 -8.22 -7.36
N TRP A 371 19.52 -7.84 -8.11
CA TRP A 371 18.14 -8.26 -7.86
C TRP A 371 17.82 -9.58 -8.58
N LYS A 372 17.21 -10.51 -7.85
CA LYS A 372 16.72 -11.78 -8.36
C LYS A 372 15.20 -11.76 -8.44
N THR A 373 14.67 -12.19 -9.58
CA THR A 373 13.21 -12.29 -9.82
C THR A 373 12.73 -13.71 -9.55
N HIS A 374 11.60 -13.80 -8.84
CA HIS A 374 10.90 -15.05 -8.56
C HIS A 374 9.44 -14.91 -9.02
N VAL A 375 8.90 -15.95 -9.64
CA VAL A 375 7.49 -15.99 -10.03
C VAL A 375 6.68 -16.56 -8.87
N LEU A 376 5.76 -15.74 -8.32
CA LEU A 376 4.83 -16.19 -7.28
C LEU A 376 3.55 -16.76 -7.88
N ASP A 377 2.99 -16.07 -8.87
CA ASP A 377 1.81 -16.54 -9.62
C ASP A 377 2.06 -16.37 -11.11
N ASP A 378 1.91 -17.48 -11.86
CA ASP A 378 2.08 -17.53 -13.31
C ASP A 378 0.71 -17.70 -13.99
N ASN A 379 0.06 -16.61 -14.29
CA ASN A 379 -1.21 -16.53 -15.03
C ASN A 379 -2.49 -16.92 -14.25
N GLY A 380 -2.42 -17.01 -12.91
CA GLY A 380 -3.59 -17.31 -12.05
C GLY A 380 -4.34 -16.09 -11.55
N ILE A 381 -3.74 -14.89 -11.64
CA ILE A 381 -4.33 -13.65 -11.14
C ILE A 381 -3.94 -12.42 -11.98
N ALA A 382 -4.93 -11.72 -12.49
CA ALA A 382 -4.78 -10.39 -13.11
C ALA A 382 -4.81 -9.33 -11.99
N CYS A 383 -3.67 -9.12 -11.32
CA CYS A 383 -3.58 -8.47 -10.01
C CYS A 383 -3.98 -6.99 -10.04
N GLU A 384 -5.06 -6.63 -9.34
CA GLU A 384 -5.57 -5.26 -9.21
C GLU A 384 -5.11 -4.60 -7.90
N ASP A 385 -5.12 -5.32 -6.79
CA ASP A 385 -4.60 -4.86 -5.50
C ASP A 385 -3.97 -6.03 -4.73
N LEU A 386 -3.04 -5.71 -3.85
CA LEU A 386 -2.29 -6.66 -3.07
C LEU A 386 -2.02 -6.11 -1.66
N LYS A 387 -2.11 -6.98 -0.66
CA LYS A 387 -1.73 -6.71 0.73
C LYS A 387 -0.83 -7.83 1.25
N VAL A 388 -0.07 -7.50 2.26
CA VAL A 388 0.79 -8.46 2.99
C VAL A 388 0.43 -8.39 4.46
N SER A 389 0.14 -9.54 5.07
CA SER A 389 -0.25 -9.63 6.48
C SER A 389 -0.04 -11.05 6.99
N ASP A 390 0.37 -11.19 8.23
CA ASP A 390 0.38 -12.47 8.95
C ASP A 390 -1.06 -12.82 9.33
N LEU A 391 -1.68 -13.75 8.57
CA LEU A 391 -3.09 -14.11 8.73
C LEU A 391 -3.30 -15.25 9.72
N ASP A 392 -2.33 -16.13 9.93
CA ASP A 392 -2.44 -17.29 10.82
C ASP A 392 -1.64 -17.15 12.12
N GLY A 393 -0.90 -16.04 12.28
CA GLY A 393 -0.17 -15.70 13.50
C GLY A 393 1.13 -16.49 13.68
N ASP A 394 1.68 -17.06 12.60
CA ASP A 394 2.93 -17.83 12.65
C ASP A 394 4.20 -16.96 12.51
N GLY A 395 4.02 -15.65 12.33
CA GLY A 395 5.08 -14.66 12.18
C GLY A 395 5.64 -14.56 10.75
N LYS A 396 5.03 -15.21 9.76
CA LYS A 396 5.39 -15.16 8.35
C LYS A 396 4.23 -14.58 7.56
N PRO A 397 4.40 -13.38 7.01
CA PRO A 397 3.27 -12.73 6.37
C PRO A 397 2.87 -13.42 5.05
N GLU A 398 1.57 -13.60 4.87
CA GLU A 398 0.92 -14.03 3.64
C GLU A 398 0.84 -12.89 2.65
N ILE A 399 0.70 -13.24 1.36
CA ILE A 399 0.36 -12.31 0.30
C ILE A 399 -1.09 -12.54 -0.09
N ILE A 400 -1.90 -11.47 0.00
CA ILE A 400 -3.32 -11.47 -0.34
C ILE A 400 -3.51 -10.63 -1.61
N ALA A 401 -4.19 -11.15 -2.61
CA ALA A 401 -4.38 -10.45 -3.87
C ALA A 401 -5.79 -10.55 -4.41
N ALA A 402 -6.26 -9.45 -5.04
CA ALA A 402 -7.52 -9.39 -5.77
C ALA A 402 -7.26 -9.27 -7.27
N GLY A 403 -7.94 -10.08 -8.07
CA GLY A 403 -7.74 -10.17 -9.51
C GLY A 403 -8.88 -9.59 -10.31
N ARG A 404 -8.58 -8.56 -11.16
CA ARG A 404 -9.55 -7.85 -11.98
C ARG A 404 -10.19 -8.72 -13.07
N ALA A 405 -9.41 -9.22 -14.01
CA ALA A 405 -9.91 -10.03 -15.11
C ALA A 405 -10.16 -11.48 -14.71
N THR A 406 -9.41 -11.98 -13.75
CA THR A 406 -9.54 -13.34 -13.19
C THR A 406 -10.67 -13.46 -12.17
N LYS A 407 -11.19 -12.34 -11.65
CA LYS A 407 -12.37 -12.25 -10.75
C LYS A 407 -12.23 -13.10 -9.50
N ASN A 408 -11.05 -13.09 -8.89
CA ASN A 408 -10.73 -13.92 -7.75
C ASN A 408 -10.08 -13.13 -6.62
N VAL A 409 -10.19 -13.66 -5.40
CA VAL A 409 -9.39 -13.29 -4.23
C VAL A 409 -8.57 -14.50 -3.85
N VAL A 410 -7.27 -14.30 -3.72
CA VAL A 410 -6.29 -15.37 -3.51
C VAL A 410 -5.42 -15.05 -2.31
N ILE A 411 -5.19 -16.04 -1.47
CA ILE A 411 -4.17 -16.03 -0.43
C ILE A 411 -3.02 -16.91 -0.91
N TYR A 412 -1.81 -16.39 -0.82
CA TYR A 412 -0.57 -17.14 -0.97
C TYR A 412 0.01 -17.32 0.42
N TRP A 413 -0.26 -18.49 1.01
CA TRP A 413 0.20 -18.88 2.34
C TRP A 413 1.71 -19.04 2.35
N ASN A 414 2.36 -18.37 3.26
CA ASN A 414 3.82 -18.42 3.37
C ASN A 414 4.26 -19.69 4.08
N ARG A 415 4.85 -20.61 3.34
CA ARG A 415 5.38 -21.89 3.86
C ARG A 415 6.90 -21.92 3.85
N ASN A 416 7.55 -20.78 3.71
CA ASN A 416 9.00 -20.68 3.78
C ASN A 416 9.47 -21.08 5.17
N LYS A 417 10.63 -21.73 5.24
CA LYS A 417 11.27 -22.04 6.52
C LYS A 417 12.04 -20.82 6.98
N ASN A 418 11.95 -20.48 8.26
CA ASN A 418 12.85 -19.48 8.83
C ASN A 418 14.27 -20.05 8.77
N GLU A 419 15.21 -19.31 8.19
CA GLU A 419 16.63 -19.65 8.19
C GLU A 419 17.31 -19.34 9.53
#